data_ef5c0d932524713a3ffd3206597f8852
#
_entry.id   ef5c0d932524713a3ffd3206597f8852
#
_cell.length_a   1.000
_cell.length_b   1.000
_cell.length_c   1.000
_cell.angle_alpha   90.00
_cell.angle_beta   90.00
_cell.angle_gamma   90.00
#
_symmetry.space_group_name_H-M   'P 1'
#
loop_
_entity.id
_entity.type
_entity.pdbx_description
1 polymer ?
#
loop_
_entity_poly.entity_id
_entity_poly.type
_entity_poly.pdbx_seq_one_letter_code
_entity_poly.pdbx_strand_id
1 'polypeptide(L)'
;GDVYKRQGVEGYLVDDMKELVEHSRGQSFSDSYVVFDIETTGFSPEKNKIIEIGAVKVVNGQITDKFSTFVNPDVPIPFEIEQLTGINDNMVLSSPGIEVILPQFLEFCKDCALVAHNASFDVSFISWQAAKQGLEFEPTVLDTVAIARQLLPSLNRFKLDTVAKALNISLENHHRAVDDAGATAEIFVKFVEMLRARGVENLDQLNEMSELSPDTIKKLPTHHVIILAKNEVGRINLYRLVSWSHIDYFAKRPRIPKSLLNQYREGLIIGSACEAGELYQALLRGLPRAELMKVASFYDFLEIQPLGNNAFMLRDEKSTVKTMEDLMDLNRRIVQMGEELGKPVCATCDVHFLNPEDEVYRRILTVSYT
;
A
#
# COMPACT_ATOMS: atom_id res chain seq x y z
N GLY A 1 30.27 -9.23 -30.08
CA GLY A 1 28.87 -9.08 -29.75
C GLY A 1 28.70 -8.38 -28.43
N ASP A 2 27.71 -7.53 -28.35
CA ASP A 2 27.46 -6.58 -27.26
C ASP A 2 27.19 -7.29 -25.91
N VAL A 3 28.23 -7.57 -25.18
CA VAL A 3 28.15 -8.29 -23.85
C VAL A 3 27.26 -7.52 -22.87
N TYR A 4 27.26 -6.20 -22.90
CA TYR A 4 26.47 -5.36 -22.00
C TYR A 4 24.96 -5.43 -22.24
N LYS A 5 24.48 -5.84 -23.40
CA LYS A 5 23.05 -6.05 -23.67
C LYS A 5 22.44 -7.25 -22.92
N ARG A 6 23.26 -8.02 -22.23
CA ARG A 6 22.85 -9.20 -21.45
C ARG A 6 22.98 -8.99 -19.94
N GLN A 7 23.41 -7.79 -19.52
CA GLN A 7 23.57 -7.50 -18.10
C GLN A 7 22.27 -7.02 -17.49
N GLY A 8 21.95 -7.56 -16.35
CA GLY A 8 20.80 -7.19 -15.56
C GLY A 8 20.97 -7.62 -14.11
N VAL A 9 20.08 -7.17 -13.27
CA VAL A 9 19.99 -7.54 -11.87
C VAL A 9 18.53 -7.62 -11.46
N GLU A 10 18.22 -8.57 -10.59
CA GLU A 10 17.05 -8.50 -9.75
C GLU A 10 17.42 -7.73 -8.49
N GLY A 11 16.76 -6.61 -8.27
CA GLY A 11 17.03 -5.70 -7.16
C GLY A 11 15.88 -5.62 -6.17
N TYR A 12 16.11 -4.92 -5.07
CA TYR A 12 15.12 -4.63 -4.05
C TYR A 12 14.71 -3.16 -4.13
N LEU A 13 13.61 -2.91 -4.84
CA LEU A 13 13.03 -1.58 -5.02
C LEU A 13 12.35 -1.10 -3.75
N VAL A 14 12.50 0.19 -3.45
CA VAL A 14 11.82 0.86 -2.35
C VAL A 14 11.07 2.06 -2.92
N ASP A 15 9.80 2.20 -2.58
CA ASP A 15 9.02 3.37 -2.98
C ASP A 15 9.23 4.51 -1.97
N ASP A 16 10.19 5.37 -2.29
CA ASP A 16 10.53 6.59 -1.57
C ASP A 16 9.91 7.85 -2.19
N MET A 17 9.12 7.67 -3.27
CA MET A 17 8.46 8.76 -4.00
C MET A 17 7.00 8.91 -3.62
N LYS A 18 6.50 8.12 -2.64
CA LYS A 18 5.11 8.21 -2.23
C LYS A 18 4.85 9.60 -1.62
N GLU A 19 3.92 10.32 -2.21
CA GLU A 19 3.45 11.59 -1.66
C GLU A 19 2.88 11.37 -0.26
N LEU A 20 3.11 12.33 0.64
CA LEU A 20 2.53 12.32 1.98
C LEU A 20 1.03 12.65 1.94
N VAL A 21 0.63 13.41 0.92
CA VAL A 21 -0.74 13.81 0.65
C VAL A 21 -1.08 13.49 -0.80
N GLU A 22 -2.05 12.61 -1.01
CA GLU A 22 -2.58 12.31 -2.34
C GLU A 22 -3.63 13.37 -2.72
N HIS A 23 -3.62 13.84 -3.97
CA HIS A 23 -4.54 14.85 -4.50
C HIS A 23 -4.63 16.11 -3.63
N SER A 24 -3.49 16.64 -3.18
CA SER A 24 -3.45 17.90 -2.43
C SER A 24 -4.09 19.04 -3.24
N ARG A 25 -4.83 19.90 -2.56
CA ARG A 25 -5.40 21.13 -3.08
C ARG A 25 -4.92 22.34 -2.30
N GLY A 26 -3.78 22.19 -1.59
CA GLY A 26 -3.19 23.25 -0.77
C GLY A 26 -3.97 23.56 0.51
N GLN A 27 -4.79 22.63 1.01
CA GLN A 27 -5.58 22.84 2.23
C GLN A 27 -4.67 23.22 3.40
N SER A 28 -5.14 24.18 4.20
CA SER A 28 -4.51 24.57 5.47
C SER A 28 -4.78 23.53 6.55
N PHE A 29 -3.88 23.38 7.51
CA PHE A 29 -4.14 22.56 8.69
C PHE A 29 -5.27 23.09 9.60
N SER A 30 -5.77 24.29 9.33
CA SER A 30 -6.96 24.85 9.99
C SER A 30 -8.27 24.50 9.30
N ASP A 31 -8.22 23.93 8.09
CA ASP A 31 -9.38 23.48 7.35
C ASP A 31 -10.04 22.23 7.98
N SER A 32 -11.08 21.73 7.34
CA SER A 32 -11.83 20.57 7.83
C SER A 32 -11.19 19.28 7.34
N TYR A 33 -11.00 18.35 8.25
CA TYR A 33 -10.50 17.00 8.00
C TYR A 33 -11.48 15.96 8.54
N VAL A 34 -11.63 14.86 7.84
CA VAL A 34 -12.32 13.67 8.35
C VAL A 34 -11.28 12.59 8.56
N VAL A 35 -11.07 12.22 9.81
CA VAL A 35 -10.22 11.10 10.20
C VAL A 35 -11.11 9.88 10.32
N PHE A 36 -10.81 8.80 9.61
CA PHE A 36 -11.68 7.63 9.54
C PHE A 36 -10.90 6.32 9.56
N ASP A 37 -11.60 5.29 9.93
CA ASP A 37 -11.16 3.91 9.96
C ASP A 37 -12.35 3.01 9.60
N ILE A 38 -12.08 1.83 9.05
CA ILE A 38 -13.12 0.85 8.72
C ILE A 38 -12.75 -0.54 9.25
N GLU A 39 -13.78 -1.31 9.62
CA GLU A 39 -13.65 -2.73 9.86
C GLU A 39 -14.28 -3.52 8.70
N THR A 40 -13.67 -4.63 8.34
CA THR A 40 -14.03 -5.40 7.15
C THR A 40 -14.01 -6.90 7.40
N THR A 41 -14.67 -7.68 6.53
CA THR A 41 -14.64 -9.16 6.57
C THR A 41 -13.33 -9.76 6.05
N GLY A 42 -12.33 -8.94 5.68
CA GLY A 42 -11.02 -9.36 5.18
C GLY A 42 -10.32 -8.25 4.42
N PHE A 43 -9.28 -8.56 3.65
CA PHE A 43 -8.31 -7.57 3.16
C PHE A 43 -8.51 -7.12 1.72
N SER A 44 -9.41 -7.75 0.94
CA SER A 44 -9.63 -7.43 -0.47
C SER A 44 -10.92 -6.64 -0.66
N PRO A 45 -10.91 -5.38 -1.14
CA PRO A 45 -12.12 -4.60 -1.36
C PRO A 45 -13.06 -5.22 -2.39
N GLU A 46 -12.55 -6.04 -3.32
CA GLU A 46 -13.33 -6.76 -4.30
C GLU A 46 -14.09 -7.96 -3.71
N LYS A 47 -13.44 -8.71 -2.80
CA LYS A 47 -13.94 -9.97 -2.26
C LYS A 47 -14.58 -9.84 -0.88
N ASN A 48 -14.19 -8.83 -0.12
CA ASN A 48 -14.62 -8.63 1.26
C ASN A 48 -15.55 -7.41 1.40
N LYS A 49 -16.18 -7.31 2.55
CA LYS A 49 -17.23 -6.33 2.83
C LYS A 49 -16.84 -5.45 4.01
N ILE A 50 -17.29 -4.20 4.00
CA ILE A 50 -17.23 -3.30 5.15
C ILE A 50 -18.28 -3.74 6.16
N ILE A 51 -17.93 -3.77 7.44
CA ILE A 51 -18.82 -4.11 8.57
C ILE A 51 -18.96 -2.98 9.58
N GLU A 52 -18.04 -2.04 9.63
CA GLU A 52 -18.13 -0.82 10.43
C GLU A 52 -17.41 0.33 9.72
N ILE A 53 -17.95 1.55 9.84
CA ILE A 53 -17.28 2.80 9.47
C ILE A 53 -17.30 3.69 10.69
N GLY A 54 -16.11 4.12 11.13
CA GLY A 54 -15.90 5.09 12.19
C GLY A 54 -15.17 6.31 11.66
N ALA A 55 -15.67 7.50 11.96
CA ALA A 55 -15.00 8.73 11.55
C ALA A 55 -15.22 9.86 12.57
N VAL A 56 -14.25 10.77 12.61
CA VAL A 56 -14.35 12.00 13.40
C VAL A 56 -13.97 13.19 12.51
N LYS A 57 -14.71 14.27 12.64
CA LYS A 57 -14.39 15.52 11.93
C LYS A 57 -13.51 16.39 12.80
N VAL A 58 -12.41 16.85 12.24
CA VAL A 58 -11.44 17.73 12.90
C VAL A 58 -11.44 19.07 12.17
N VAL A 59 -11.69 20.15 12.88
CA VAL A 59 -11.62 21.52 12.36
C VAL A 59 -10.71 22.35 13.26
N ASN A 60 -9.71 22.96 12.67
CA ASN A 60 -8.72 23.76 13.42
C ASN A 60 -8.13 23.00 14.63
N GLY A 61 -7.81 21.71 14.46
CA GLY A 61 -7.21 20.87 15.48
C GLY A 61 -8.17 20.37 16.58
N GLN A 62 -9.48 20.59 16.43
CA GLN A 62 -10.49 20.15 17.40
C GLN A 62 -11.48 19.17 16.76
N ILE A 63 -11.83 18.11 17.48
CA ILE A 63 -12.87 17.17 17.07
C ILE A 63 -14.22 17.86 17.26
N THR A 64 -14.97 18.00 16.17
CA THR A 64 -16.27 18.74 16.13
C THR A 64 -17.46 17.85 15.89
N ASP A 65 -17.30 16.70 15.25
CA ASP A 65 -18.39 15.79 14.90
C ASP A 65 -17.91 14.36 14.78
N LYS A 66 -18.81 13.38 14.84
CA LYS A 66 -18.53 11.95 14.74
C LYS A 66 -19.52 11.25 13.83
N PHE A 67 -19.04 10.28 13.11
CA PHE A 67 -19.81 9.33 12.31
C PHE A 67 -19.43 7.92 12.78
N SER A 68 -20.39 7.10 13.18
CA SER A 68 -20.13 5.74 13.60
C SER A 68 -21.34 4.89 13.27
N THR A 69 -21.12 3.85 12.47
CA THR A 69 -22.20 2.94 12.09
C THR A 69 -21.69 1.57 11.74
N PHE A 70 -22.44 0.55 12.11
CA PHE A 70 -22.29 -0.78 11.55
C PHE A 70 -22.88 -0.83 10.15
N VAL A 71 -22.34 -1.72 9.33
CA VAL A 71 -22.80 -1.99 7.98
C VAL A 71 -23.12 -3.49 7.88
N ASN A 72 -24.31 -3.83 7.41
CA ASN A 72 -24.66 -5.22 7.17
C ASN A 72 -23.93 -5.70 5.89
N PRO A 73 -23.02 -6.68 5.99
CA PRO A 73 -22.26 -7.16 4.84
C PRO A 73 -23.06 -8.12 3.93
N ASP A 74 -24.25 -8.56 4.35
CA ASP A 74 -25.06 -9.62 3.70
C ASP A 74 -24.32 -10.97 3.50
N VAL A 75 -23.24 -11.17 4.25
CA VAL A 75 -22.46 -12.40 4.31
C VAL A 75 -22.02 -12.67 5.75
N PRO A 76 -21.81 -13.93 6.15
CA PRO A 76 -21.29 -14.23 7.49
C PRO A 76 -19.93 -13.58 7.74
N ILE A 77 -19.74 -13.04 8.94
CA ILE A 77 -18.46 -12.50 9.39
C ILE A 77 -17.53 -13.67 9.74
N PRO A 78 -16.33 -13.78 9.12
CA PRO A 78 -15.38 -14.83 9.45
C PRO A 78 -15.00 -14.82 10.94
N PHE A 79 -14.84 -15.99 11.52
CA PHE A 79 -14.53 -16.14 12.95
C PHE A 79 -13.26 -15.39 13.37
N GLU A 80 -12.23 -15.37 12.51
CA GLU A 80 -10.98 -14.65 12.76
C GLU A 80 -11.20 -13.13 12.84
N ILE A 81 -12.14 -12.61 12.06
CA ILE A 81 -12.51 -11.19 12.08
C ILE A 81 -13.32 -10.87 13.34
N GLU A 82 -14.26 -11.73 13.72
CA GLU A 82 -14.99 -11.58 14.98
C GLU A 82 -14.04 -11.59 16.18
N GLN A 83 -13.04 -12.49 16.19
CA GLN A 83 -12.03 -12.53 17.25
C GLN A 83 -11.15 -11.26 17.28
N LEU A 84 -10.87 -10.67 16.12
CA LEU A 84 -10.03 -9.48 16.00
C LEU A 84 -10.79 -8.21 16.40
N THR A 85 -12.01 -8.02 15.88
CA THR A 85 -12.77 -6.77 15.97
C THR A 85 -13.83 -6.78 17.09
N GLY A 86 -14.19 -7.97 17.56
CA GLY A 86 -15.32 -8.17 18.46
C GLY A 86 -16.70 -7.97 17.79
N ILE A 87 -16.73 -7.76 16.46
CA ILE A 87 -17.97 -7.55 15.70
C ILE A 87 -18.48 -8.90 15.21
N ASN A 88 -19.70 -9.25 15.56
CA ASN A 88 -20.34 -10.50 15.13
C ASN A 88 -21.60 -10.23 14.27
N ASP A 89 -22.12 -11.29 13.67
CA ASP A 89 -23.28 -11.21 12.78
C ASP A 89 -24.52 -10.54 13.43
N ASN A 90 -24.77 -10.82 14.71
CA ASN A 90 -25.92 -10.25 15.42
C ASN A 90 -25.83 -8.70 15.55
N MET A 91 -24.61 -8.15 15.65
CA MET A 91 -24.40 -6.72 15.80
C MET A 91 -24.70 -5.95 14.51
N VAL A 92 -24.47 -6.58 13.36
CA VAL A 92 -24.63 -5.94 12.04
C VAL A 92 -25.96 -6.28 11.36
N LEU A 93 -26.69 -7.31 11.83
CA LEU A 93 -27.88 -7.86 11.18
C LEU A 93 -28.98 -6.82 10.92
N SER A 94 -29.20 -5.90 11.84
CA SER A 94 -30.22 -4.85 11.72
C SER A 94 -29.71 -3.56 11.10
N SER A 95 -28.42 -3.49 10.74
CA SER A 95 -27.81 -2.31 10.13
C SER A 95 -28.14 -2.23 8.64
N PRO A 96 -28.19 -1.03 8.06
CA PRO A 96 -28.29 -0.88 6.62
C PRO A 96 -27.06 -1.44 5.90
N GLY A 97 -27.23 -1.80 4.61
CA GLY A 97 -26.12 -2.17 3.75
C GLY A 97 -25.28 -0.96 3.32
N ILE A 98 -24.15 -1.26 2.68
CA ILE A 98 -23.18 -0.23 2.25
C ILE A 98 -23.75 0.75 1.23
N GLU A 99 -24.75 0.32 0.44
CA GLU A 99 -25.42 1.17 -0.55
C GLU A 99 -26.22 2.33 0.10
N VAL A 100 -26.63 2.18 1.35
CA VAL A 100 -27.31 3.22 2.14
C VAL A 100 -26.31 4.05 2.94
N ILE A 101 -25.31 3.40 3.51
CA ILE A 101 -24.34 4.05 4.41
C ILE A 101 -23.30 4.86 3.65
N LEU A 102 -22.82 4.38 2.49
CA LEU A 102 -21.76 5.08 1.77
C LEU A 102 -22.15 6.51 1.34
N PRO A 103 -23.34 6.77 0.77
CA PRO A 103 -23.74 8.16 0.47
C PRO A 103 -23.75 9.07 1.69
N GLN A 104 -24.16 8.55 2.87
CA GLN A 104 -24.17 9.31 4.12
C GLN A 104 -22.73 9.61 4.59
N PHE A 105 -21.83 8.63 4.48
CA PHE A 105 -20.42 8.82 4.80
C PHE A 105 -19.76 9.84 3.86
N LEU A 106 -20.03 9.77 2.55
CA LEU A 106 -19.50 10.74 1.58
C LEU A 106 -20.02 12.16 1.83
N GLU A 107 -21.29 12.32 2.22
CA GLU A 107 -21.80 13.63 2.62
C GLU A 107 -21.14 14.14 3.90
N PHE A 108 -20.86 13.26 4.87
CA PHE A 108 -20.09 13.62 6.07
C PHE A 108 -18.66 14.09 5.72
N CYS A 109 -18.05 13.50 4.68
CA CYS A 109 -16.71 13.84 4.20
C CYS A 109 -16.66 15.08 3.29
N LYS A 110 -17.79 15.63 2.91
CA LYS A 110 -17.86 16.73 1.95
C LYS A 110 -17.02 17.92 2.38
N ASP A 111 -16.28 18.47 1.42
CA ASP A 111 -15.36 19.60 1.59
C ASP A 111 -14.24 19.37 2.62
N CYS A 112 -13.96 18.10 3.00
CA CYS A 112 -12.91 17.72 3.91
C CYS A 112 -11.80 16.97 3.20
N ALA A 113 -10.56 17.12 3.67
CA ALA A 113 -9.49 16.16 3.36
C ALA A 113 -9.65 14.93 4.27
N LEU A 114 -9.32 13.75 3.77
CA LEU A 114 -9.41 12.49 4.51
C LEU A 114 -8.08 12.14 5.16
N VAL A 115 -8.14 11.60 6.34
CA VAL A 115 -6.98 11.13 7.10
C VAL A 115 -7.26 9.71 7.59
N ALA A 116 -6.32 8.79 7.40
CA ALA A 116 -6.41 7.46 7.97
C ALA A 116 -5.02 6.92 8.36
N HIS A 117 -5.00 5.86 9.15
CA HIS A 117 -3.75 5.19 9.54
C HIS A 117 -3.52 3.97 8.64
N ASN A 118 -2.57 4.04 7.71
CA ASN A 118 -2.41 3.14 6.57
C ASN A 118 -3.56 3.32 5.55
N ALA A 119 -3.79 4.58 5.19
CA ALA A 119 -4.94 5.07 4.44
C ALA A 119 -5.25 4.30 3.15
N SER A 120 -4.25 3.70 2.49
CA SER A 120 -4.47 2.92 1.27
C SER A 120 -5.44 1.75 1.45
N PHE A 121 -5.50 1.17 2.66
CA PHE A 121 -6.46 0.10 2.98
C PHE A 121 -7.89 0.64 3.00
N ASP A 122 -8.16 1.61 3.85
CA ASP A 122 -9.50 2.16 4.06
C ASP A 122 -10.05 2.81 2.80
N VAL A 123 -9.23 3.65 2.16
CA VAL A 123 -9.58 4.34 0.91
C VAL A 123 -9.87 3.34 -0.20
N SER A 124 -9.17 2.20 -0.29
CA SER A 124 -9.41 1.20 -1.32
C SER A 124 -10.83 0.61 -1.24
N PHE A 125 -11.32 0.32 -0.04
CA PHE A 125 -12.66 -0.19 0.17
C PHE A 125 -13.74 0.85 -0.16
N ILE A 126 -13.55 2.10 0.27
CA ILE A 126 -14.48 3.20 -0.03
C ILE A 126 -14.51 3.47 -1.53
N SER A 127 -13.34 3.58 -2.18
CA SER A 127 -13.23 3.80 -3.63
C SER A 127 -13.90 2.68 -4.44
N TRP A 128 -13.69 1.42 -4.04
CA TRP A 128 -14.32 0.27 -4.69
C TRP A 128 -15.85 0.34 -4.61
N GLN A 129 -16.39 0.64 -3.43
CA GLN A 129 -17.83 0.75 -3.23
C GLN A 129 -18.41 1.97 -3.93
N ALA A 130 -17.70 3.10 -3.93
CA ALA A 130 -18.12 4.31 -4.66
C ALA A 130 -18.20 4.04 -6.17
N ALA A 131 -17.16 3.45 -6.75
CA ALA A 131 -17.15 3.09 -8.17
C ALA A 131 -18.29 2.12 -8.52
N LYS A 132 -18.57 1.13 -7.67
CA LYS A 132 -19.66 0.17 -7.86
C LYS A 132 -21.05 0.83 -7.84
N GLN A 133 -21.21 1.89 -7.08
CA GLN A 133 -22.46 2.67 -6.98
C GLN A 133 -22.51 3.84 -7.96
N GLY A 134 -21.48 4.06 -8.79
CA GLY A 134 -21.39 5.18 -9.72
C GLY A 134 -21.24 6.54 -9.02
N LEU A 135 -20.66 6.56 -7.81
CA LEU A 135 -20.40 7.77 -7.04
C LEU A 135 -18.97 8.27 -7.30
N GLU A 136 -18.82 9.61 -7.43
CA GLU A 136 -17.50 10.23 -7.52
C GLU A 136 -16.81 10.20 -6.16
N PHE A 137 -15.52 9.80 -6.16
CA PHE A 137 -14.70 9.76 -4.96
C PHE A 137 -13.22 9.97 -5.32
N GLU A 138 -12.80 11.22 -5.31
CA GLU A 138 -11.40 11.63 -5.52
C GLU A 138 -10.96 12.59 -4.39
N PRO A 139 -10.91 12.12 -3.15
CA PRO A 139 -10.56 12.96 -2.01
C PRO A 139 -9.07 13.31 -1.98
N THR A 140 -8.74 14.43 -1.32
CA THR A 140 -7.40 14.61 -0.76
C THR A 140 -7.22 13.64 0.40
N VAL A 141 -6.14 12.85 0.42
CA VAL A 141 -5.89 11.82 1.43
C VAL A 141 -4.53 12.00 2.08
N LEU A 142 -4.50 11.94 3.41
CA LEU A 142 -3.28 11.90 4.22
C LEU A 142 -3.16 10.52 4.91
N ASP A 143 -1.96 9.95 4.84
CA ASP A 143 -1.62 8.71 5.58
C ASP A 143 -0.76 9.04 6.80
N THR A 144 -1.31 8.84 8.00
CA THR A 144 -0.58 9.10 9.24
C THR A 144 0.64 8.18 9.43
N VAL A 145 0.69 7.01 8.80
CA VAL A 145 1.89 6.15 8.77
C VAL A 145 3.02 6.83 7.98
N ALA A 146 2.70 7.41 6.83
CA ALA A 146 3.69 8.11 6.01
C ALA A 146 4.24 9.34 6.75
N ILE A 147 3.36 10.14 7.37
CA ILE A 147 3.75 11.30 8.18
C ILE A 147 4.56 10.86 9.41
N ALA A 148 4.16 9.79 10.10
CA ALA A 148 4.89 9.26 11.25
C ALA A 148 6.33 8.87 10.92
N ARG A 149 6.57 8.31 9.74
CA ARG A 149 7.94 7.98 9.27
C ARG A 149 8.83 9.22 9.16
N GLN A 150 8.26 10.37 8.80
CA GLN A 150 8.97 11.65 8.72
C GLN A 150 9.20 12.28 10.10
N LEU A 151 8.19 12.25 10.95
CA LEU A 151 8.22 12.97 12.22
C LEU A 151 8.82 12.17 13.37
N LEU A 152 8.73 10.83 13.31
CA LEU A 152 9.18 9.90 14.36
C LEU A 152 10.19 8.88 13.81
N PRO A 153 11.33 9.31 13.25
CA PRO A 153 12.27 8.44 12.57
C PRO A 153 12.93 7.40 13.49
N SER A 154 12.87 7.60 14.80
CA SER A 154 13.40 6.66 15.79
C SER A 154 12.56 5.39 15.96
N LEU A 155 11.29 5.41 15.51
CA LEU A 155 10.42 4.24 15.60
C LEU A 155 10.82 3.18 14.57
N ASN A 156 10.77 1.92 14.99
CA ASN A 156 11.01 0.76 14.13
C ASN A 156 9.73 0.18 13.52
N ARG A 157 8.57 0.51 14.08
CA ARG A 157 7.24 0.08 13.64
C ARG A 157 6.28 1.25 13.74
N PHE A 158 5.32 1.29 12.82
CA PHE A 158 4.36 2.40 12.69
C PHE A 158 2.91 1.90 12.77
N LYS A 159 2.65 0.86 13.59
CA LYS A 159 1.29 0.46 13.94
C LYS A 159 0.63 1.54 14.77
N LEU A 160 -0.70 1.62 14.74
CA LEU A 160 -1.47 2.63 15.46
C LEU A 160 -1.12 2.69 16.95
N ASP A 161 -1.07 1.53 17.62
CA ASP A 161 -0.69 1.38 19.03
C ASP A 161 0.71 1.93 19.33
N THR A 162 1.65 1.65 18.44
CA THR A 162 3.05 2.08 18.60
C THR A 162 3.19 3.59 18.45
N VAL A 163 2.51 4.17 17.46
CA VAL A 163 2.53 5.63 17.21
C VAL A 163 1.79 6.36 18.32
N ALA A 164 0.60 5.89 18.73
CA ALA A 164 -0.17 6.45 19.83
C ALA A 164 0.66 6.47 21.13
N LYS A 165 1.30 5.36 21.48
CA LYS A 165 2.17 5.26 22.64
C LYS A 165 3.34 6.24 22.58
N ALA A 166 3.98 6.40 21.43
CA ALA A 166 5.10 7.34 21.26
C ALA A 166 4.68 8.81 21.45
N LEU A 167 3.41 9.13 21.21
CA LEU A 167 2.82 10.45 21.36
C LEU A 167 2.06 10.63 22.67
N ASN A 168 2.08 9.63 23.57
CA ASN A 168 1.34 9.60 24.84
C ASN A 168 -0.19 9.73 24.65
N ILE A 169 -0.72 9.09 23.60
CA ILE A 169 -2.15 9.04 23.30
C ILE A 169 -2.70 7.71 23.83
N SER A 170 -3.82 7.76 24.56
CA SER A 170 -4.52 6.57 25.06
C SER A 170 -5.27 5.88 23.91
N LEU A 171 -5.21 4.56 23.87
CA LEU A 171 -5.93 3.72 22.93
C LEU A 171 -6.87 2.82 23.73
N GLU A 172 -8.12 3.24 23.85
CA GLU A 172 -9.20 2.48 24.49
C GLU A 172 -10.01 1.78 23.40
N ASN A 173 -10.41 0.53 23.65
CA ASN A 173 -11.23 -0.29 22.74
C ASN A 173 -10.64 -0.42 21.31
N HIS A 174 -9.35 -0.70 21.21
CA HIS A 174 -8.70 -0.95 19.91
C HIS A 174 -9.48 -2.01 19.10
N HIS A 175 -9.54 -1.82 17.76
CA HIS A 175 -10.36 -2.57 16.80
C HIS A 175 -11.87 -2.24 16.84
N ARG A 176 -12.21 -1.00 17.19
CA ARG A 176 -13.49 -0.39 16.90
C ARG A 176 -13.23 0.84 16.05
N ALA A 177 -13.82 0.89 14.87
CA ALA A 177 -13.51 1.89 13.85
C ALA A 177 -13.58 3.33 14.37
N VAL A 178 -14.57 3.68 15.19
CA VAL A 178 -14.70 5.05 15.73
C VAL A 178 -13.64 5.38 16.78
N ASP A 179 -13.20 4.40 17.56
CA ASP A 179 -12.17 4.60 18.60
C ASP A 179 -10.79 4.70 17.95
N ASP A 180 -10.50 3.88 16.93
CA ASP A 180 -9.27 3.94 16.15
C ASP A 180 -9.21 5.23 15.31
N ALA A 181 -10.33 5.69 14.72
CA ALA A 181 -10.44 7.00 14.09
C ALA A 181 -10.19 8.15 15.07
N GLY A 182 -10.72 8.05 16.30
CA GLY A 182 -10.49 9.02 17.36
C GLY A 182 -9.03 9.13 17.76
N ALA A 183 -8.37 8.00 18.02
CA ALA A 183 -6.94 7.95 18.31
C ALA A 183 -6.09 8.47 17.15
N THR A 184 -6.44 8.11 15.92
CA THR A 184 -5.79 8.61 14.70
C THR A 184 -5.97 10.12 14.56
N ALA A 185 -7.12 10.68 14.96
CA ALA A 185 -7.35 12.12 14.97
C ALA A 185 -6.45 12.84 15.98
N GLU A 186 -6.28 12.29 17.17
CA GLU A 186 -5.35 12.85 18.15
C GLU A 186 -3.89 12.79 17.65
N ILE A 187 -3.49 11.68 17.00
CA ILE A 187 -2.19 11.55 16.34
C ILE A 187 -2.04 12.64 15.27
N PHE A 188 -3.05 12.82 14.43
CA PHE A 188 -3.03 13.84 13.38
C PHE A 188 -2.89 15.25 13.94
N VAL A 189 -3.62 15.59 15.00
CA VAL A 189 -3.49 16.91 15.67
C VAL A 189 -2.07 17.11 16.20
N LYS A 190 -1.48 16.10 16.83
CA LYS A 190 -0.08 16.14 17.28
C LYS A 190 0.90 16.33 16.13
N PHE A 191 0.67 15.64 15.01
CA PHE A 191 1.50 15.81 13.84
C PHE A 191 1.39 17.23 13.26
N VAL A 192 0.20 17.81 13.24
CA VAL A 192 0.01 19.21 12.81
C VAL A 192 0.79 20.18 13.72
N GLU A 193 0.78 19.99 15.04
CA GLU A 193 1.60 20.78 15.97
C GLU A 193 3.09 20.67 15.65
N MET A 194 3.59 19.44 15.41
CA MET A 194 4.99 19.20 15.07
C MET A 194 5.37 19.77 13.69
N LEU A 195 4.47 19.72 12.72
CA LEU A 195 4.66 20.25 11.37
C LEU A 195 4.71 21.78 11.40
N ARG A 196 3.78 22.43 12.10
CA ARG A 196 3.78 23.88 12.29
C ARG A 196 5.05 24.38 12.99
N ALA A 197 5.56 23.64 13.98
CA ALA A 197 6.83 23.94 14.61
C ALA A 197 8.04 23.88 13.64
N ARG A 198 7.88 23.23 12.49
CA ARG A 198 8.86 23.15 11.39
C ARG A 198 8.56 24.12 10.24
N GLY A 199 7.57 25.00 10.40
CA GLY A 199 7.17 26.00 9.39
C GLY A 199 6.29 25.45 8.27
N VAL A 200 5.67 24.28 8.45
CA VAL A 200 4.73 23.68 7.48
C VAL A 200 3.30 24.07 7.87
N GLU A 201 2.59 24.77 6.99
CA GLU A 201 1.27 25.34 7.28
C GLU A 201 0.14 24.75 6.44
N ASN A 202 0.47 24.04 5.35
CA ASN A 202 -0.51 23.48 4.42
C ASN A 202 -0.02 22.16 3.81
N LEU A 203 -0.92 21.49 3.07
CA LEU A 203 -0.68 20.17 2.51
C LEU A 203 0.33 20.17 1.35
N ASP A 204 0.45 21.26 0.58
CA ASP A 204 1.46 21.35 -0.48
C ASP A 204 2.87 21.41 0.12
N GLN A 205 3.06 22.23 1.17
CA GLN A 205 4.32 22.27 1.91
C GLN A 205 4.63 20.94 2.60
N LEU A 206 3.62 20.19 3.05
CA LEU A 206 3.82 18.87 3.60
C LEU A 206 4.37 17.90 2.53
N ASN A 207 3.88 17.96 1.30
CA ASN A 207 4.41 17.16 0.19
C ASN A 207 5.85 17.55 -0.18
N GLU A 208 6.25 18.81 -0.04
CA GLU A 208 7.64 19.24 -0.25
C GLU A 208 8.61 18.60 0.75
N MET A 209 8.13 18.16 1.92
CA MET A 209 8.93 17.41 2.90
C MET A 209 9.13 15.93 2.54
N SER A 210 8.65 15.45 1.39
CA SER A 210 8.63 14.02 1.05
C SER A 210 10.01 13.39 0.79
N GLU A 211 11.09 14.17 0.70
CA GLU A 211 12.46 13.64 0.62
C GLU A 211 12.82 12.86 1.89
N LEU A 212 12.91 11.54 1.73
CA LEU A 212 13.25 10.64 2.82
C LEU A 212 14.76 10.58 3.04
N SER A 213 15.19 10.64 4.31
CA SER A 213 16.59 10.37 4.64
C SER A 213 16.97 8.92 4.31
N PRO A 214 18.25 8.62 4.02
CA PRO A 214 18.70 7.25 3.79
C PRO A 214 18.30 6.27 4.91
N ASP A 215 18.30 6.72 6.16
CA ASP A 215 17.90 5.89 7.31
C ASP A 215 16.40 5.59 7.34
N THR A 216 15.58 6.49 6.85
CA THR A 216 14.13 6.25 6.68
C THR A 216 13.89 5.27 5.51
N ILE A 217 14.57 5.47 4.38
CA ILE A 217 14.51 4.55 3.22
C ILE A 217 14.87 3.11 3.60
N LYS A 218 15.86 2.92 4.49
CA LYS A 218 16.26 1.61 5.00
C LYS A 218 15.15 0.88 5.77
N LYS A 219 14.14 1.58 6.25
CA LYS A 219 13.00 1.02 7.01
C LYS A 219 11.76 0.74 6.14
N LEU A 220 11.76 1.19 4.88
CA LEU A 220 10.63 0.99 3.97
C LEU A 220 10.55 -0.48 3.50
N PRO A 221 9.37 -0.96 3.12
CA PRO A 221 9.22 -2.28 2.51
C PRO A 221 9.95 -2.34 1.17
N THR A 222 10.43 -3.53 0.82
CA THR A 222 11.13 -3.78 -0.44
C THR A 222 10.29 -4.64 -1.36
N HIS A 223 10.37 -4.36 -2.66
CA HIS A 223 9.76 -5.15 -3.72
C HIS A 223 10.84 -5.61 -4.70
N HIS A 224 10.67 -6.78 -5.33
CA HIS A 224 11.56 -7.19 -6.39
C HIS A 224 11.37 -6.31 -7.63
N VAL A 225 12.46 -6.05 -8.34
CA VAL A 225 12.48 -5.30 -9.59
C VAL A 225 13.55 -5.88 -10.51
N ILE A 226 13.22 -6.01 -11.80
CA ILE A 226 14.21 -6.41 -12.83
C ILE A 226 14.76 -5.14 -13.48
N ILE A 227 16.08 -5.03 -13.52
CA ILE A 227 16.78 -3.92 -14.15
C ILE A 227 17.74 -4.48 -15.19
N LEU A 228 17.51 -4.15 -16.45
CA LEU A 228 18.32 -4.63 -17.58
C LEU A 228 19.06 -3.47 -18.24
N ALA A 229 20.33 -3.67 -18.60
CA ALA A 229 21.11 -2.71 -19.36
C ALA A 229 20.80 -2.82 -20.85
N LYS A 230 20.29 -1.76 -21.45
CA LYS A 230 19.98 -1.65 -22.88
C LYS A 230 21.19 -1.28 -23.73
N ASN A 231 22.11 -0.51 -23.16
CA ASN A 231 23.29 0.02 -23.83
C ASN A 231 24.40 0.30 -22.80
N GLU A 232 25.50 0.91 -23.25
CA GLU A 232 26.66 1.22 -22.41
C GLU A 232 26.31 2.22 -21.28
N VAL A 233 25.48 3.23 -21.55
CA VAL A 233 25.00 4.17 -20.52
C VAL A 233 24.21 3.42 -19.46
N GLY A 234 23.31 2.54 -19.86
CA GLY A 234 22.54 1.70 -18.95
C GLY A 234 23.42 0.78 -18.12
N ARG A 235 24.50 0.22 -18.69
CA ARG A 235 25.46 -0.60 -17.95
C ARG A 235 26.14 0.18 -16.84
N ILE A 236 26.58 1.40 -17.13
CA ILE A 236 27.19 2.28 -16.13
C ILE A 236 26.16 2.66 -15.04
N ASN A 237 24.96 3.01 -15.43
CA ASN A 237 23.88 3.36 -14.51
C ASN A 237 23.48 2.17 -13.64
N LEU A 238 23.40 0.95 -14.19
CA LEU A 238 23.16 -0.27 -13.42
C LEU A 238 24.22 -0.46 -12.33
N TYR A 239 25.50 -0.31 -12.65
CA TYR A 239 26.58 -0.44 -11.68
C TYR A 239 26.52 0.63 -10.60
N ARG A 240 26.17 1.87 -10.94
CA ARG A 240 25.95 2.95 -9.97
C ARG A 240 24.84 2.59 -8.99
N LEU A 241 23.66 2.16 -9.51
CA LEU A 241 22.52 1.76 -8.68
C LEU A 241 22.88 0.62 -7.72
N VAL A 242 23.57 -0.41 -8.22
CA VAL A 242 24.04 -1.53 -7.38
C VAL A 242 25.01 -1.03 -6.32
N SER A 243 25.97 -0.17 -6.66
CA SER A 243 26.94 0.37 -5.71
C SER A 243 26.25 1.16 -4.60
N TRP A 244 25.39 2.12 -4.92
CA TRP A 244 24.67 2.91 -3.91
C TRP A 244 23.73 2.07 -3.07
N SER A 245 23.07 1.07 -3.65
CA SER A 245 22.20 0.17 -2.88
C SER A 245 22.94 -0.55 -1.76
N HIS A 246 24.26 -0.82 -1.94
CA HIS A 246 25.10 -1.45 -0.94
C HIS A 246 25.77 -0.46 0.01
N ILE A 247 26.16 0.72 -0.47
CA ILE A 247 26.91 1.69 0.32
C ILE A 247 25.96 2.51 1.19
N ASP A 248 24.93 3.09 0.59
CA ASP A 248 24.06 4.08 1.25
C ASP A 248 22.76 3.51 1.79
N TYR A 249 22.21 2.48 1.11
CA TYR A 249 20.85 1.99 1.37
C TYR A 249 20.78 0.53 1.84
N PHE A 250 21.90 -0.06 2.29
CA PHE A 250 21.92 -1.42 2.78
C PHE A 250 21.31 -1.52 4.18
N ALA A 251 20.27 -2.38 4.33
CA ALA A 251 19.76 -2.81 5.63
C ALA A 251 19.13 -4.19 5.46
N LYS A 252 19.84 -5.25 5.90
CA LYS A 252 19.59 -6.67 5.66
C LYS A 252 19.70 -7.07 4.18
N ARG A 253 19.38 -6.18 3.25
CA ARG A 253 19.50 -6.34 1.79
C ARG A 253 19.77 -4.99 1.13
N PRO A 254 20.38 -4.96 -0.06
CA PRO A 254 20.64 -3.71 -0.78
C PRO A 254 19.32 -3.16 -1.33
N ARG A 255 19.02 -1.89 -1.03
CA ARG A 255 17.78 -1.23 -1.46
C ARG A 255 18.05 -0.24 -2.58
N ILE A 256 17.16 -0.21 -3.56
CA ILE A 256 17.19 0.75 -4.66
C ILE A 256 15.99 1.67 -4.52
N PRO A 257 16.16 2.94 -4.11
CA PRO A 257 15.08 3.92 -4.08
C PRO A 257 14.54 4.19 -5.50
N LYS A 258 13.23 4.32 -5.65
CA LYS A 258 12.61 4.69 -6.94
C LYS A 258 13.11 6.05 -7.46
N SER A 259 13.30 7.02 -6.56
CA SER A 259 13.86 8.34 -6.91
C SER A 259 15.23 8.20 -7.56
N LEU A 260 16.11 7.40 -6.96
CA LEU A 260 17.45 7.13 -7.48
C LEU A 260 17.38 6.35 -8.81
N LEU A 261 16.51 5.35 -8.91
CA LEU A 261 16.29 4.60 -10.15
C LEU A 261 15.83 5.53 -11.27
N ASN A 262 14.90 6.46 -11.01
CA ASN A 262 14.43 7.42 -11.99
C ASN A 262 15.55 8.38 -12.44
N GLN A 263 16.39 8.84 -11.52
CA GLN A 263 17.52 9.71 -11.83
C GLN A 263 18.52 9.04 -12.80
N TYR A 264 18.72 7.72 -12.69
CA TYR A 264 19.69 6.95 -13.49
C TYR A 264 19.02 5.97 -14.46
N ARG A 265 17.77 6.26 -14.85
CA ARG A 265 16.96 5.38 -15.71
C ARG A 265 17.44 5.29 -17.15
N GLU A 266 18.22 6.28 -17.62
CA GLU A 266 18.70 6.31 -18.99
C GLU A 266 19.48 5.03 -19.34
N GLY A 267 19.12 4.40 -20.46
CA GLY A 267 19.75 3.18 -20.96
C GLY A 267 19.37 1.91 -20.18
N LEU A 268 18.42 2.00 -19.24
CA LEU A 268 17.85 0.86 -18.51
C LEU A 268 16.47 0.46 -19.05
N ILE A 269 16.11 -0.79 -18.81
CA ILE A 269 14.78 -1.35 -19.02
C ILE A 269 14.36 -1.95 -17.68
N ILE A 270 13.19 -1.56 -17.18
CA ILE A 270 12.70 -1.90 -15.85
C ILE A 270 11.49 -2.84 -15.95
N GLY A 271 11.56 -3.99 -15.30
CA GLY A 271 10.50 -5.00 -15.28
C GLY A 271 9.84 -5.14 -13.91
N SER A 272 8.57 -5.53 -13.91
CA SER A 272 7.73 -5.63 -12.70
C SER A 272 8.07 -6.81 -11.78
N ALA A 273 8.96 -7.69 -12.21
CA ALA A 273 9.43 -8.87 -11.49
C ALA A 273 8.32 -9.90 -11.12
N CYS A 274 8.61 -10.73 -10.11
CA CYS A 274 7.81 -11.86 -9.67
C CYS A 274 6.66 -11.48 -8.70
N GLU A 275 6.15 -12.46 -7.95
CA GLU A 275 5.11 -12.26 -6.93
C GLU A 275 5.56 -11.34 -5.79
N ALA A 276 6.88 -11.22 -5.55
CA ALA A 276 7.44 -10.28 -4.59
C ALA A 276 7.63 -8.86 -5.18
N GLY A 277 7.31 -8.66 -6.45
CA GLY A 277 7.29 -7.36 -7.12
C GLY A 277 6.13 -6.48 -6.65
N GLU A 278 6.29 -5.16 -6.80
CA GLU A 278 5.30 -4.19 -6.33
C GLU A 278 3.93 -4.36 -6.99
N LEU A 279 3.91 -4.58 -8.32
CA LEU A 279 2.67 -4.74 -9.08
C LEU A 279 1.87 -5.97 -8.61
N TYR A 280 2.54 -7.11 -8.47
CA TYR A 280 1.89 -8.34 -8.01
C TYR A 280 1.37 -8.20 -6.57
N GLN A 281 2.17 -7.59 -5.70
CA GLN A 281 1.75 -7.29 -4.32
C GLN A 281 0.59 -6.30 -4.25
N ALA A 282 0.53 -5.33 -5.15
CA ALA A 282 -0.59 -4.40 -5.26
C ALA A 282 -1.88 -5.12 -5.69
N LEU A 283 -1.78 -6.07 -6.62
CA LEU A 283 -2.91 -6.93 -7.04
C LEU A 283 -3.40 -7.81 -5.89
N LEU A 284 -2.51 -8.45 -5.14
CA LEU A 284 -2.87 -9.29 -3.99
C LEU A 284 -3.59 -8.49 -2.90
N ARG A 285 -3.19 -7.23 -2.69
CA ARG A 285 -3.86 -6.31 -1.76
C ARG A 285 -5.18 -5.76 -2.27
N GLY A 286 -5.53 -6.03 -3.53
CA GLY A 286 -6.77 -5.57 -4.13
C GLY A 286 -6.86 -4.07 -4.32
N LEU A 287 -5.74 -3.40 -4.65
CA LEU A 287 -5.75 -1.96 -4.92
C LEU A 287 -6.71 -1.60 -6.05
N PRO A 288 -7.33 -0.41 -6.00
CA PRO A 288 -8.18 0.08 -7.08
C PRO A 288 -7.46 0.10 -8.43
N ARG A 289 -8.22 -0.07 -9.52
CA ARG A 289 -7.64 -0.14 -10.86
C ARG A 289 -6.77 1.07 -11.21
N ALA A 290 -7.17 2.28 -10.84
CA ALA A 290 -6.37 3.48 -11.10
C ALA A 290 -4.98 3.40 -10.44
N GLU A 291 -4.90 2.93 -9.19
CA GLU A 291 -3.64 2.73 -8.48
C GLU A 291 -2.80 1.61 -9.10
N LEU A 292 -3.43 0.50 -9.52
CA LEU A 292 -2.74 -0.58 -10.22
C LEU A 292 -2.13 -0.10 -11.54
N MET A 293 -2.86 0.72 -12.31
CA MET A 293 -2.37 1.32 -13.54
C MET A 293 -1.21 2.29 -13.29
N LYS A 294 -1.26 3.08 -12.19
CA LYS A 294 -0.18 3.97 -11.76
C LYS A 294 1.08 3.16 -11.44
N VAL A 295 0.95 2.09 -10.66
CA VAL A 295 2.07 1.17 -10.36
C VAL A 295 2.61 0.53 -11.63
N ALA A 296 1.75 -0.03 -12.49
CA ALA A 296 2.17 -0.68 -13.74
C ALA A 296 2.86 0.30 -14.71
N SER A 297 2.46 1.58 -14.71
CA SER A 297 3.03 2.62 -15.56
C SER A 297 4.51 2.91 -15.28
N PHE A 298 4.99 2.61 -14.07
CA PHE A 298 6.38 2.79 -13.68
C PHE A 298 7.32 1.86 -14.46
N TYR A 299 6.88 0.65 -14.83
CA TYR A 299 7.69 -0.38 -15.47
C TYR A 299 7.69 -0.26 -17.00
N ASP A 300 8.78 -0.66 -17.65
CA ASP A 300 8.88 -0.69 -19.11
C ASP A 300 8.27 -1.97 -19.69
N PHE A 301 8.28 -3.08 -18.93
CA PHE A 301 7.58 -4.31 -19.24
C PHE A 301 6.99 -4.94 -17.97
N LEU A 302 5.95 -5.74 -18.14
CA LEU A 302 5.33 -6.48 -17.05
C LEU A 302 5.67 -7.97 -17.15
N GLU A 303 5.64 -8.68 -16.05
CA GLU A 303 5.92 -10.11 -15.97
C GLU A 303 4.73 -10.92 -15.51
N ILE A 304 4.56 -12.08 -16.12
CA ILE A 304 3.74 -13.17 -15.63
C ILE A 304 4.58 -14.42 -15.48
N GLN A 305 4.20 -15.30 -14.57
CA GLN A 305 4.93 -16.52 -14.27
C GLN A 305 4.02 -17.75 -14.30
N PRO A 306 4.59 -18.97 -14.44
CA PRO A 306 3.83 -20.21 -14.34
C PRO A 306 3.08 -20.27 -13.00
N LEU A 307 1.84 -20.76 -13.03
CA LEU A 307 0.99 -20.84 -11.84
C LEU A 307 1.63 -21.67 -10.72
N GLY A 308 2.44 -22.65 -11.07
CA GLY A 308 3.17 -23.50 -10.13
C GLY A 308 4.12 -22.74 -9.22
N ASN A 309 4.70 -21.63 -9.70
CA ASN A 309 5.61 -20.78 -8.89
C ASN A 309 4.89 -20.15 -7.70
N ASN A 310 3.60 -19.83 -7.88
CA ASN A 310 2.78 -19.14 -6.89
C ASN A 310 1.79 -20.08 -6.17
N ALA A 311 1.83 -21.37 -6.45
CA ALA A 311 0.93 -22.36 -5.85
C ALA A 311 1.03 -22.46 -4.31
N PHE A 312 2.13 -22.02 -3.71
CA PHE A 312 2.28 -21.94 -2.26
C PHE A 312 1.23 -21.01 -1.61
N MET A 313 0.75 -19.99 -2.32
CA MET A 313 -0.28 -19.05 -1.84
C MET A 313 -1.62 -19.74 -1.56
N LEU A 314 -1.90 -20.85 -2.23
CA LEU A 314 -3.15 -21.63 -2.02
C LEU A 314 -3.18 -22.31 -0.64
N ARG A 315 -2.03 -22.49 -0.02
CA ARG A 315 -1.86 -23.12 1.30
C ARG A 315 -1.72 -22.10 2.43
N ASP A 316 -1.51 -20.83 2.08
CA ASP A 316 -1.44 -19.75 3.06
C ASP A 316 -2.85 -19.32 3.44
N GLU A 317 -3.21 -19.52 4.71
CA GLU A 317 -4.51 -19.14 5.24
C GLU A 317 -4.79 -17.64 5.15
N LYS A 318 -3.75 -16.82 5.19
CA LYS A 318 -3.82 -15.35 5.09
C LYS A 318 -3.87 -14.84 3.65
N SER A 319 -3.59 -15.69 2.66
CA SER A 319 -3.62 -15.30 1.26
C SER A 319 -5.05 -15.02 0.80
N THR A 320 -5.24 -14.00 -0.03
CA THR A 320 -6.48 -13.73 -0.75
C THR A 320 -6.71 -14.70 -1.92
N VAL A 321 -5.68 -15.44 -2.31
CA VAL A 321 -5.69 -16.45 -3.38
C VAL A 321 -6.04 -17.80 -2.77
N LYS A 322 -7.15 -18.41 -3.20
CA LYS A 322 -7.64 -19.69 -2.66
C LYS A 322 -7.71 -20.78 -3.72
N THR A 323 -7.69 -20.45 -5.00
CA THR A 323 -7.85 -21.38 -6.12
C THR A 323 -6.81 -21.14 -7.22
N MET A 324 -6.59 -22.13 -8.06
CA MET A 324 -5.77 -21.97 -9.27
C MET A 324 -6.35 -20.93 -10.22
N GLU A 325 -7.68 -20.78 -10.25
CA GLU A 325 -8.35 -19.76 -11.06
C GLU A 325 -8.03 -18.34 -10.56
N ASP A 326 -7.92 -18.12 -9.25
CA ASP A 326 -7.46 -16.86 -8.70
C ASP A 326 -6.03 -16.49 -9.19
N LEU A 327 -5.12 -17.47 -9.24
CA LEU A 327 -3.77 -17.27 -9.79
C LEU A 327 -3.80 -16.95 -11.28
N MET A 328 -4.66 -17.63 -12.04
CA MET A 328 -4.84 -17.34 -13.47
C MET A 328 -5.39 -15.94 -13.69
N ASP A 329 -6.34 -15.51 -12.85
CA ASP A 329 -6.93 -14.16 -12.93
C ASP A 329 -5.89 -13.07 -12.69
N LEU A 330 -4.97 -13.24 -11.72
CA LEU A 330 -3.87 -12.30 -11.51
C LEU A 330 -3.02 -12.15 -12.76
N ASN A 331 -2.63 -13.25 -13.42
CA ASN A 331 -1.88 -13.21 -14.67
C ASN A 331 -2.68 -12.52 -15.80
N ARG A 332 -3.98 -12.82 -15.94
CA ARG A 332 -4.84 -12.17 -16.95
C ARG A 332 -4.92 -10.65 -16.72
N ARG A 333 -5.06 -10.22 -15.48
CA ARG A 333 -5.10 -8.79 -15.11
C ARG A 333 -3.80 -8.08 -15.45
N ILE A 334 -2.64 -8.73 -15.24
CA ILE A 334 -1.34 -8.17 -15.65
C ILE A 334 -1.26 -8.04 -17.16
N VAL A 335 -1.68 -9.06 -17.92
CA VAL A 335 -1.71 -9.03 -19.40
C VAL A 335 -2.59 -7.88 -19.87
N GLN A 336 -3.80 -7.75 -19.34
CA GLN A 336 -4.73 -6.69 -19.69
C GLN A 336 -4.16 -5.29 -19.41
N MET A 337 -3.50 -5.09 -18.25
CA MET A 337 -2.83 -3.82 -17.94
C MET A 337 -1.70 -3.52 -18.94
N GLY A 338 -0.94 -4.54 -19.34
CA GLY A 338 0.09 -4.38 -20.36
C GLY A 338 -0.48 -3.94 -21.71
N GLU A 339 -1.56 -4.56 -22.15
CA GLU A 339 -2.28 -4.18 -23.38
C GLU A 339 -2.77 -2.74 -23.34
N GLU A 340 -3.44 -2.34 -22.24
CA GLU A 340 -3.96 -0.98 -22.08
C GLU A 340 -2.87 0.09 -22.01
N LEU A 341 -1.73 -0.22 -21.39
CA LEU A 341 -0.58 0.69 -21.31
C LEU A 341 0.33 0.62 -22.57
N GLY A 342 0.06 -0.28 -23.51
CA GLY A 342 0.92 -0.51 -24.66
C GLY A 342 2.31 -1.02 -24.29
N LYS A 343 2.42 -1.81 -23.20
CA LYS A 343 3.68 -2.34 -22.67
C LYS A 343 3.82 -3.83 -22.96
N PRO A 344 5.04 -4.32 -23.27
CA PRO A 344 5.29 -5.74 -23.38
C PRO A 344 4.94 -6.47 -22.07
N VAL A 345 4.34 -7.64 -22.19
CA VAL A 345 4.19 -8.60 -21.09
C VAL A 345 5.02 -9.83 -21.40
N CYS A 346 5.97 -10.14 -20.52
CA CYS A 346 6.90 -11.24 -20.68
C CYS A 346 6.48 -12.41 -19.77
N ALA A 347 6.36 -13.61 -20.34
CA ALA A 347 6.26 -14.83 -19.57
C ALA A 347 7.68 -15.28 -19.17
N THR A 348 8.00 -15.22 -17.89
CA THR A 348 9.26 -15.67 -17.32
C THR A 348 9.05 -16.87 -16.43
N CYS A 349 10.09 -17.67 -16.22
CA CYS A 349 9.96 -18.90 -15.40
C CYS A 349 10.41 -18.72 -13.97
N ASP A 350 11.10 -17.63 -13.63
CA ASP A 350 11.68 -17.39 -12.30
C ASP A 350 12.42 -18.64 -11.78
N VAL A 351 13.38 -19.12 -12.59
CA VAL A 351 14.06 -20.41 -12.39
C VAL A 351 14.98 -20.36 -11.17
N HIS A 352 14.76 -21.25 -10.21
CA HIS A 352 15.53 -21.33 -8.98
C HIS A 352 16.37 -22.60 -8.86
N PHE A 353 16.30 -23.49 -9.83
CA PHE A 353 17.13 -24.70 -9.90
C PHE A 353 17.35 -25.08 -11.39
N LEU A 354 18.42 -25.81 -11.67
CA LEU A 354 18.83 -26.12 -13.02
C LEU A 354 18.07 -27.32 -13.61
N ASN A 355 17.99 -28.42 -12.86
CA ASN A 355 17.35 -29.63 -13.29
C ASN A 355 16.09 -29.92 -12.44
N PRO A 356 15.07 -30.60 -12.98
CA PRO A 356 13.84 -30.90 -12.24
C PRO A 356 14.07 -31.62 -10.90
N GLU A 357 15.07 -32.50 -10.83
CA GLU A 357 15.46 -33.23 -9.62
C GLU A 357 16.04 -32.32 -8.51
N ASP A 358 16.53 -31.14 -8.84
CA ASP A 358 17.09 -30.18 -7.88
C ASP A 358 16.00 -29.47 -7.06
N GLU A 359 14.72 -29.62 -7.42
CA GLU A 359 13.56 -29.10 -6.70
C GLU A 359 13.57 -29.51 -5.21
N VAL A 360 14.07 -30.70 -4.91
CA VAL A 360 14.18 -31.21 -3.54
C VAL A 360 15.08 -30.31 -2.69
N TYR A 361 16.20 -29.84 -3.23
CA TYR A 361 17.13 -28.96 -2.52
C TYR A 361 16.50 -27.60 -2.25
N ARG A 362 15.80 -27.02 -3.25
CA ARG A 362 15.07 -25.77 -3.07
C ARG A 362 14.01 -25.90 -1.97
N ARG A 363 13.25 -26.98 -1.96
CA ARG A 363 12.22 -27.25 -0.93
C ARG A 363 12.82 -27.26 0.47
N ILE A 364 14.00 -27.90 0.65
CA ILE A 364 14.71 -27.94 1.93
C ILE A 364 15.14 -26.52 2.33
N LEU A 365 15.70 -25.74 1.42
CA LEU A 365 16.16 -24.38 1.67
C LEU A 365 15.01 -23.45 2.03
N THR A 366 13.86 -23.55 1.37
CA THR A 366 12.70 -22.69 1.64
C THR A 366 12.01 -23.03 2.95
N VAL A 367 11.96 -24.30 3.36
CA VAL A 367 11.40 -24.71 4.66
C VAL A 367 12.24 -24.23 5.85
N SER A 368 13.54 -24.04 5.68
CA SER A 368 14.39 -23.53 6.77
C SER A 368 14.28 -22.02 7.02
N TYR A 369 13.50 -21.29 6.23
CA TYR A 369 13.25 -19.85 6.38
C TYR A 369 11.80 -19.49 6.76
N THR A 370 10.93 -20.47 6.93
CA THR A 370 9.60 -20.34 7.50
C THR A 370 9.58 -20.88 8.93
#